data_dfe69c0c5c3f8c419cbf2fe4e5a0e730
#
_entry.id   dfe69c0c5c3f8c419cbf2fe4e5a0e730
#
_cell.length_a   1.000
_cell.length_b   1.000
_cell.length_c   1.000
_cell.angle_alpha   90.00
_cell.angle_beta   90.00
_cell.angle_gamma   90.00
#
_symmetry.space_group_name_H-M   'P 1'
#
loop_
_entity.id
_entity.type
_entity.pdbx_description
1 polymer ?
#
loop_
_entity_poly.entity_id
_entity_poly.type
_entity_poly.pdbx_seq_one_letter_code
_entity_poly.pdbx_strand_id
1 'polypeptide(L)'
;MLSAPIPDDAMLNAVAWLYLLTNATRVVTYVPQIVVVWRCADGALSVSLLTWGSWVLSQLTALFYGVLVVHDWPFVLISLINLLGCACVTGIAMRRRAQWKRKLGVARSLAIPSVRDSTA
;
A
#
# COMPACT_ATOMS: atom_id res chain seq x y z
N MET A 1 -37.98 3.67 -10.21
CA MET A 1 -36.79 4.04 -9.48
C MET A 1 -37.04 4.00 -7.99
N LEU A 2 -36.17 3.37 -7.26
CA LEU A 2 -36.34 3.20 -5.83
C LEU A 2 -36.26 4.55 -5.12
N SER A 3 -37.36 5.00 -4.55
CA SER A 3 -37.37 6.15 -3.67
C SER A 3 -36.85 5.73 -2.30
N ALA A 4 -35.53 5.68 -2.17
CA ALA A 4 -34.93 5.50 -0.85
C ALA A 4 -35.28 6.71 0.02
N PRO A 5 -35.64 6.52 1.29
CA PRO A 5 -35.85 7.64 2.17
C PRO A 5 -34.58 8.47 2.27
N ILE A 6 -34.70 9.80 2.21
CA ILE A 6 -33.56 10.69 2.39
C ILE A 6 -33.04 10.47 3.82
N PRO A 7 -31.76 10.08 4.01
CA PRO A 7 -31.23 9.88 5.33
C PRO A 7 -31.26 11.19 6.12
N ASP A 8 -31.63 11.13 7.38
CA ASP A 8 -31.58 12.28 8.26
C ASP A 8 -30.12 12.66 8.59
N ASP A 9 -29.92 13.87 9.12
CA ASP A 9 -28.60 14.38 9.46
C ASP A 9 -27.89 13.52 10.49
N ALA A 10 -28.63 12.92 11.43
CA ALA A 10 -28.08 12.03 12.44
C ALA A 10 -27.51 10.76 11.81
N MET A 11 -28.23 10.19 10.84
CA MET A 11 -27.77 9.00 10.12
C MET A 11 -26.53 9.29 9.26
N LEU A 12 -26.54 10.41 8.54
CA LEU A 12 -25.39 10.83 7.73
C LEU A 12 -24.16 11.06 8.60
N ASN A 13 -24.36 11.70 9.75
CA ASN A 13 -23.28 11.95 10.70
C ASN A 13 -22.71 10.64 11.28
N ALA A 14 -23.58 9.70 11.65
CA ALA A 14 -23.18 8.39 12.14
C ALA A 14 -22.36 7.61 11.10
N VAL A 15 -22.80 7.60 9.85
CA VAL A 15 -22.08 6.94 8.76
C VAL A 15 -20.72 7.61 8.50
N ALA A 16 -20.66 8.93 8.55
CA ALA A 16 -19.41 9.67 8.39
C ALA A 16 -18.41 9.32 9.49
N TRP A 17 -18.85 9.30 10.76
CA TRP A 17 -17.99 8.91 11.88
C TRP A 17 -17.53 7.45 11.75
N LEU A 18 -18.43 6.54 11.38
CA LEU A 18 -18.08 5.14 11.17
C LEU A 18 -17.03 4.99 10.07
N TYR A 19 -17.18 5.72 8.96
CA TYR A 19 -16.21 5.76 7.88
C TYR A 19 -14.84 6.26 8.37
N LEU A 20 -14.82 7.36 9.12
CA LEU A 20 -13.59 7.93 9.67
C LEU A 20 -12.89 6.95 10.62
N LEU A 21 -13.63 6.34 11.54
CA LEU A 21 -13.07 5.38 12.50
C LEU A 21 -12.51 4.14 11.81
N THR A 22 -13.25 3.58 10.86
CA THR A 22 -12.82 2.41 10.11
C THR A 22 -11.54 2.70 9.32
N ASN A 23 -11.46 3.86 8.69
CA ASN A 23 -10.28 4.24 7.93
C ASN A 23 -9.10 4.61 8.84
N ALA A 24 -9.34 5.22 10.00
CA ALA A 24 -8.29 5.47 10.98
C ALA A 24 -7.68 4.16 11.49
N THR A 25 -8.51 3.16 11.78
CA THR A 25 -8.04 1.82 12.15
C THR A 25 -7.19 1.22 11.03
N ARG A 26 -7.61 1.36 9.79
CA ARG A 26 -6.87 0.89 8.63
C ARG A 26 -5.49 1.56 8.53
N VAL A 27 -5.42 2.86 8.74
CA VAL A 27 -4.15 3.59 8.73
C VAL A 27 -3.20 3.07 9.80
N VAL A 28 -3.72 2.79 11.01
CA VAL A 28 -2.92 2.22 12.09
C VAL A 28 -2.33 0.86 11.69
N THR A 29 -3.05 0.06 10.91
CA THR A 29 -2.54 -1.25 10.45
C THR A 29 -1.38 -1.13 9.45
N TYR A 30 -1.22 0.00 8.79
CA TYR A 30 -0.08 0.22 7.90
C TYR A 30 1.25 0.30 8.66
N VAL A 31 1.25 0.78 9.90
CA VAL A 31 2.46 0.92 10.70
C VAL A 31 3.16 -0.43 10.92
N PRO A 32 2.47 -1.49 11.40
CA PRO A 32 3.08 -2.82 11.50
C PRO A 32 3.58 -3.35 10.16
N GLN A 33 2.83 -3.12 9.08
CA GLN A 33 3.23 -3.55 7.75
C GLN A 33 4.52 -2.87 7.29
N ILE A 34 4.63 -1.57 7.51
CA ILE A 34 5.83 -0.80 7.20
C ILE A 34 7.02 -1.35 7.99
N VAL A 35 6.84 -1.62 9.27
CA VAL A 35 7.90 -2.18 10.14
C VAL A 35 8.33 -3.56 9.65
N VAL A 36 7.39 -4.44 9.33
CA VAL A 36 7.68 -5.78 8.83
C VAL A 36 8.47 -5.71 7.52
N VAL A 37 8.02 -4.89 6.58
CA VAL A 37 8.69 -4.75 5.28
C VAL A 37 10.05 -4.11 5.44
N TRP A 38 10.19 -3.13 6.33
CA TRP A 38 11.46 -2.45 6.60
C TRP A 38 12.50 -3.40 7.19
N ARG A 39 12.07 -4.29 8.10
CA ARG A 39 12.96 -5.27 8.77
C ARG A 39 13.16 -6.54 7.97
N CYS A 40 12.48 -6.70 6.85
CA CYS A 40 12.52 -7.91 6.06
C CYS A 40 13.89 -8.10 5.43
N ALA A 41 14.52 -9.26 5.68
CA ALA A 41 15.83 -9.59 5.14
C ALA A 41 15.74 -10.40 3.84
N ASP A 42 14.57 -10.92 3.49
CA ASP A 42 14.32 -11.81 2.36
C ASP A 42 13.76 -11.11 1.12
N GLY A 43 13.90 -9.79 1.03
CA GLY A 43 13.39 -9.02 -0.11
C GLY A 43 11.90 -8.78 -0.07
N ALA A 44 11.29 -8.87 1.11
CA ALA A 44 9.86 -8.64 1.30
C ALA A 44 8.97 -9.59 0.48
N LEU A 45 9.36 -10.86 0.40
CA LEU A 45 8.64 -11.87 -0.39
C LEU A 45 7.23 -12.16 0.16
N SER A 46 7.01 -11.91 1.45
CA SER A 46 5.69 -12.05 2.08
C SER A 46 4.70 -10.95 1.67
N VAL A 47 5.17 -9.89 1.04
CA VAL A 47 4.33 -8.77 0.60
C VAL A 47 4.06 -8.89 -0.90
N SER A 48 2.79 -8.96 -1.25
CA SER A 48 2.38 -8.99 -2.66
C SER A 48 2.41 -7.57 -3.24
N LEU A 49 3.35 -7.29 -4.12
CA LEU A 49 3.41 -6.01 -4.82
C LEU A 49 2.20 -5.77 -5.71
N LEU A 50 1.64 -6.84 -6.28
CA LEU A 50 0.43 -6.73 -7.08
C LEU A 50 -0.75 -6.25 -6.23
N THR A 51 -0.94 -6.83 -5.06
CA THR A 51 -2.01 -6.45 -4.13
C THR A 51 -1.85 -5.02 -3.66
N TRP A 52 -0.67 -4.65 -3.18
CA TRP A 52 -0.41 -3.31 -2.67
C TRP A 52 -0.43 -2.27 -3.79
N GLY A 53 0.08 -2.61 -4.97
CA GLY A 53 -0.01 -1.74 -6.15
C GLY A 53 -1.45 -1.51 -6.58
N SER A 54 -2.29 -2.53 -6.55
CA SER A 54 -3.72 -2.41 -6.81
C SER A 54 -4.39 -1.47 -5.81
N TRP A 55 -4.01 -1.56 -4.54
CA TRP A 55 -4.54 -0.67 -3.51
C TRP A 55 -4.09 0.77 -3.71
N VAL A 56 -2.84 1.00 -4.11
CA VAL A 56 -2.36 2.34 -4.47
C VAL A 56 -3.20 2.92 -5.61
N LEU A 57 -3.43 2.15 -6.66
CA LEU A 57 -4.26 2.56 -7.78
C LEU A 57 -5.69 2.87 -7.34
N SER A 58 -6.26 2.02 -6.51
CA SER A 58 -7.60 2.21 -5.96
C SER A 58 -7.69 3.51 -5.13
N GLN A 59 -6.72 3.79 -4.28
CA GLN A 59 -6.71 5.00 -3.47
C GLN A 59 -6.48 6.25 -4.31
N LEU A 60 -5.66 6.14 -5.34
CA LEU A 60 -5.44 7.24 -6.29
C LEU A 60 -6.74 7.58 -7.02
N THR A 61 -7.46 6.57 -7.50
CA THR A 61 -8.77 6.73 -8.13
C THR A 61 -9.78 7.35 -7.16
N ALA A 62 -9.81 6.88 -5.91
CA ALA A 62 -10.67 7.43 -4.87
C ALA A 62 -10.35 8.90 -4.58
N LEU A 63 -9.08 9.26 -4.57
CA LEU A 63 -8.65 10.64 -4.38
C LEU A 63 -9.18 11.55 -5.49
N PHE A 64 -9.01 11.16 -6.74
CA PHE A 64 -9.54 11.90 -7.89
C PHE A 64 -11.06 11.98 -7.84
N TYR A 65 -11.73 10.89 -7.52
CA TYR A 65 -13.18 10.88 -7.36
C TYR A 65 -13.64 11.87 -6.29
N GLY A 66 -12.97 11.87 -5.15
CA GLY A 66 -13.28 12.79 -4.05
C GLY A 66 -13.07 14.25 -4.41
N VAL A 67 -12.01 14.57 -5.16
CA VAL A 67 -11.70 15.94 -5.56
C VAL A 67 -12.61 16.43 -6.67
N LEU A 68 -12.85 15.60 -7.70
CA LEU A 68 -13.52 16.02 -8.93
C LEU A 68 -15.04 15.83 -8.90
N VAL A 69 -15.54 14.84 -8.16
CA VAL A 69 -16.95 14.46 -8.18
C VAL A 69 -17.64 14.79 -6.87
N VAL A 70 -17.11 14.28 -5.74
CA VAL A 70 -17.75 14.39 -4.44
C VAL A 70 -17.53 15.74 -3.79
N HIS A 71 -16.36 16.34 -3.99
CA HIS A 71 -15.97 17.63 -3.38
C HIS A 71 -16.09 17.65 -1.86
N ASP A 72 -15.72 16.51 -1.22
CA ASP A 72 -15.79 16.34 0.23
C ASP A 72 -14.39 16.27 0.83
N TRP A 73 -14.05 17.25 1.66
CA TRP A 73 -12.71 17.34 2.25
C TRP A 73 -12.34 16.16 3.16
N PRO A 74 -13.21 15.68 4.07
CA PRO A 74 -12.88 14.52 4.88
C PRO A 74 -12.59 13.28 4.03
N PHE A 75 -13.36 13.06 2.98
CA PHE A 75 -13.16 11.96 2.04
C PHE A 75 -11.81 12.08 1.33
N VAL A 76 -11.48 13.26 0.84
CA VAL A 76 -10.20 13.54 0.16
C VAL A 76 -9.03 13.32 1.10
N LEU A 77 -9.11 13.83 2.32
CA LEU A 77 -8.06 13.70 3.33
C LEU A 77 -7.79 12.25 3.68
N ILE A 78 -8.84 11.47 3.91
CA ILE A 78 -8.71 10.04 4.23
C ILE A 78 -8.12 9.27 3.05
N SER A 79 -8.58 9.55 1.83
CA SER A 79 -8.06 8.93 0.62
C SER A 79 -6.57 9.23 0.44
N LEU A 80 -6.17 10.48 0.72
CA LEU A 80 -4.77 10.89 0.67
C LEU A 80 -3.91 10.14 1.69
N ILE A 81 -4.37 10.04 2.93
CA ILE A 81 -3.66 9.33 4.01
C ILE A 81 -3.53 7.84 3.65
N ASN A 82 -4.60 7.22 3.17
CA ASN A 82 -4.55 5.82 2.73
C ASN A 82 -3.61 5.62 1.55
N LEU A 83 -3.61 6.55 0.59
CA LEU A 83 -2.70 6.51 -0.55
C LEU A 83 -1.24 6.58 -0.10
N LEU A 84 -0.92 7.50 0.81
CA LEU A 84 0.42 7.63 1.36
C LEU A 84 0.85 6.36 2.10
N GLY A 85 -0.03 5.78 2.91
CA GLY A 85 0.24 4.52 3.61
C GLY A 85 0.54 3.37 2.65
N CYS A 86 -0.33 3.16 1.67
CA CYS A 86 -0.14 2.13 0.65
C CYS A 86 1.12 2.37 -0.19
N ALA A 87 1.38 3.61 -0.56
CA ALA A 87 2.56 3.99 -1.34
C ALA A 87 3.85 3.74 -0.55
N CYS A 88 3.86 4.05 0.74
CA CYS A 88 5.00 3.76 1.62
C CYS A 88 5.29 2.26 1.68
N VAL A 89 4.30 1.43 1.94
CA VAL A 89 4.48 -0.03 2.00
C VAL A 89 4.97 -0.55 0.65
N THR A 90 4.34 -0.16 -0.44
CA THR A 90 4.71 -0.58 -1.79
C THR A 90 6.12 -0.14 -2.15
N GLY A 91 6.45 1.12 -1.88
CA GLY A 91 7.77 1.69 -2.18
C GLY A 91 8.88 1.00 -1.39
N ILE A 92 8.68 0.77 -0.09
CA ILE A 92 9.65 0.07 0.75
C ILE A 92 9.81 -1.39 0.29
N ALA A 93 8.71 -2.06 -0.04
CA ALA A 93 8.73 -3.44 -0.55
C ALA A 93 9.50 -3.53 -1.86
N MET A 94 9.28 -2.62 -2.80
CA MET A 94 10.00 -2.54 -4.06
C MET A 94 11.51 -2.32 -3.84
N ARG A 95 11.85 -1.40 -2.93
CA ARG A 95 13.24 -1.11 -2.59
C ARG A 95 13.94 -2.33 -1.98
N ARG A 96 13.26 -3.03 -1.06
CA ARG A 96 13.79 -4.23 -0.43
C ARG A 96 13.99 -5.38 -1.44
N ARG A 97 13.05 -5.55 -2.36
CA ARG A 97 13.19 -6.53 -3.45
C ARG A 97 14.35 -6.20 -4.37
N ALA A 98 14.54 -4.94 -4.73
CA ALA A 98 15.66 -4.51 -5.55
C ALA A 98 16.99 -4.78 -4.87
N GLN A 99 17.10 -4.49 -3.58
CA GLN A 99 18.30 -4.78 -2.78
C GLN A 99 18.57 -6.28 -2.69
N TRP A 100 17.54 -7.09 -2.49
CA TRP A 100 17.64 -8.54 -2.44
C TRP A 100 18.11 -9.11 -3.78
N LYS A 101 17.56 -8.66 -4.89
CA LYS A 101 17.98 -9.07 -6.24
C LYS A 101 19.44 -8.71 -6.52
N ARG A 102 19.89 -7.54 -6.06
CA ARG A 102 21.29 -7.14 -6.17
C ARG A 102 22.20 -8.07 -5.39
N LYS A 103 21.84 -8.41 -4.15
CA LYS A 103 22.59 -9.35 -3.32
C LYS A 103 22.70 -10.73 -3.99
N LEU A 104 21.59 -11.24 -4.53
CA LEU A 104 21.57 -12.49 -5.25
C LEU A 104 22.43 -12.44 -6.53
N GLY A 105 22.38 -11.34 -7.25
CA GLY A 105 23.19 -11.12 -8.44
C GLY A 105 24.69 -11.10 -8.13
N VAL A 106 25.09 -10.41 -7.06
CA VAL A 106 26.48 -10.39 -6.60
C VAL A 106 26.93 -11.79 -6.17
N ALA A 107 26.13 -12.48 -5.36
CA ALA A 107 26.44 -13.84 -4.92
C ALA A 107 26.60 -14.80 -6.09
N ARG A 108 25.73 -14.70 -7.09
CA ARG A 108 25.80 -15.50 -8.31
C ARG A 108 27.05 -15.18 -9.13
N SER A 109 27.37 -13.91 -9.25
CA SER A 109 28.59 -13.44 -9.92
C SER A 109 29.86 -13.96 -9.28
N LEU A 110 29.90 -14.04 -7.96
CA LEU A 110 31.05 -14.56 -7.21
C LEU A 110 31.15 -16.08 -7.31
N ALA A 111 30.03 -16.79 -7.44
CA ALA A 111 30.00 -18.24 -7.53
C ALA A 111 30.44 -18.78 -8.93
N ILE A 112 30.01 -18.13 -10.02
CA ILE A 112 30.25 -18.55 -11.39
C ILE A 112 31.73 -18.62 -11.75
N PRO A 113 32.60 -17.64 -11.41
CA PRO A 113 34.02 -17.74 -11.74
C PRO A 113 34.72 -18.95 -11.14
N SER A 114 34.39 -19.30 -9.90
CA SER A 114 35.02 -20.45 -9.24
C SER A 114 34.66 -21.78 -9.91
N VAL A 115 33.47 -21.90 -10.43
CA VAL A 115 33.02 -23.08 -11.21
C VAL A 115 33.75 -23.14 -12.54
N ARG A 116 33.94 -22.03 -13.23
CA ARG A 116 34.71 -21.96 -14.46
C ARG A 116 36.16 -22.37 -14.26
N ASP A 117 36.80 -21.87 -13.23
CA ASP A 117 38.17 -22.19 -12.90
C ASP A 117 38.34 -23.67 -12.55
N SER A 118 37.35 -24.29 -11.92
CA SER A 118 37.41 -25.70 -11.56
C SER A 118 37.20 -26.64 -12.76
N THR A 119 36.61 -26.15 -13.86
CA THR A 119 36.37 -26.94 -15.08
C THR A 119 37.42 -26.73 -16.18
N ALA A 120 38.27 -25.76 -15.97
CA ALA A 120 39.41 -25.52 -16.86
C ALA A 120 40.56 -26.40 -16.44
#